data_413de62510e8219c802ee75ddab68ea4
#
_entry.id   413de62510e8219c802ee75ddab68ea4
#
_cell.length_a   1.000
_cell.length_b   1.000
_cell.length_c   1.000
_cell.angle_alpha   90.00
_cell.angle_beta   90.00
_cell.angle_gamma   90.00
#
_symmetry.space_group_name_H-M   'P 1'
#
loop_
_entity.id
_entity.type
_entity.pdbx_description
1 polymer ?
#
loop_
_entity_poly.entity_id
_entity_poly.type
_entity_poly.pdbx_seq_one_letter_code
_entity_poly.pdbx_strand_id
1 'polypeptide(L)'
;MFMSGNNYSGGFRELEVWKEARKFRNTMSSLTRKFPASEKYKLTDQLLRASRSVTACIAEGYGRYHFQENIQFCRQSRGSLMECLDHLTVALDEQYIDQTRFEEYESQYETILKLLNGYISFLTKRKQQQ
;
A
#
# COMPACT_ATOMS: atom_id res chain seq x y z
N MET A 1 23.82 -4.74 12.58
CA MET A 1 23.16 -4.79 12.23
C MET A 1 22.84 -5.13 11.65
N PHE A 2 22.82 -5.13 11.67
CA PHE A 2 22.18 -5.43 11.07
C PHE A 2 22.48 -6.12 10.30
N MET A 3 22.66 -6.35 10.50
CA MET A 3 22.76 -6.94 9.95
C MET A 3 22.88 -7.54 9.30
N SER A 4 23.30 -7.60 9.45
CA SER A 4 23.34 -8.09 8.98
C SER A 4 23.14 -8.67 8.37
N GLY A 5 23.18 -8.73 8.38
CA GLY A 5 22.89 -9.13 7.99
C GLY A 5 22.64 -9.34 7.20
N ASN A 6 22.68 -8.91 7.20
CA ASN A 6 22.23 -8.91 6.39
C ASN A 6 22.24 -9.03 5.38
N ASN A 7 22.51 -8.87 5.94
CA ASN A 7 22.60 -8.91 4.82
C ASN A 7 21.76 -9.08 3.71
N TYR A 8 20.77 -8.60 3.58
CA TYR A 8 20.04 -8.78 2.42
C TYR A 8 20.10 -7.60 1.49
N SER A 9 19.98 -7.89 0.20
CA SER A 9 20.36 -6.92 -0.81
C SER A 9 19.24 -5.95 -1.16
N GLY A 10 18.00 -6.27 -0.96
CA GLY A 10 16.88 -5.44 -1.43
C GLY A 10 16.27 -4.52 -0.40
N GLY A 11 16.62 -4.68 0.86
CA GLY A 11 16.01 -3.93 1.93
C GLY A 11 14.49 -4.06 1.93
N PHE A 12 13.78 -2.92 1.91
CA PHE A 12 12.33 -2.94 1.93
C PHE A 12 11.72 -3.70 0.75
N ARG A 13 12.43 -3.78 -0.38
CA ARG A 13 11.93 -4.47 -1.57
C ARG A 13 11.82 -5.98 -1.40
N GLU A 14 12.41 -6.53 -0.32
CA GLU A 14 12.27 -7.95 0.02
C GLU A 14 11.04 -8.24 0.87
N LEU A 15 10.38 -7.20 1.40
CA LEU A 15 9.18 -7.38 2.21
C LEU A 15 8.00 -7.81 1.34
N GLU A 16 7.32 -8.89 1.72
CA GLU A 16 6.16 -9.37 0.96
C GLU A 16 5.08 -8.31 0.86
N VAL A 17 4.83 -7.57 1.96
CA VAL A 17 3.82 -6.52 1.95
C VAL A 17 4.15 -5.43 0.93
N TRP A 18 5.43 -5.06 0.81
CA TRP A 18 5.84 -4.06 -0.19
C TRP A 18 5.65 -4.59 -1.60
N LYS A 19 6.02 -5.86 -1.84
CA LYS A 19 5.88 -6.48 -3.16
C LYS A 19 4.42 -6.50 -3.62
N GLU A 20 3.51 -6.88 -2.72
CA GLU A 20 2.08 -6.90 -3.04
C GLU A 20 1.53 -5.49 -3.25
N ALA A 21 1.97 -4.54 -2.42
CA ALA A 21 1.57 -3.14 -2.57
C ALA A 21 2.07 -2.57 -3.90
N ARG A 22 3.27 -2.97 -4.36
CA ARG A 22 3.80 -2.55 -5.65
C ARG A 22 2.92 -3.06 -6.80
N LYS A 23 2.50 -4.32 -6.74
CA LYS A 23 1.61 -4.89 -7.76
C LYS A 23 0.31 -4.11 -7.82
N PHE A 24 -0.26 -3.83 -6.66
CA PHE A 24 -1.50 -3.05 -6.55
C PHE A 24 -1.32 -1.63 -7.11
N ARG A 25 -0.22 -0.97 -6.73
CA ARG A 25 0.10 0.37 -7.23
C ARG A 25 0.16 0.38 -8.75
N ASN A 26 0.79 -0.62 -9.35
CA ASN A 26 0.89 -0.74 -10.80
C ASN A 26 -0.47 -1.02 -11.43
N THR A 27 -1.31 -1.81 -10.77
CA THR A 27 -2.69 -2.06 -11.21
C THR A 27 -3.49 -0.76 -11.20
N MET A 28 -3.36 0.05 -10.13
CA MET A 28 -4.06 1.34 -10.05
C MET A 28 -3.57 2.31 -11.12
N SER A 29 -2.28 2.31 -11.42
CA SER A 29 -1.73 3.13 -12.49
C SER A 29 -2.35 2.77 -13.85
N SER A 30 -2.47 1.47 -14.14
CA SER A 30 -3.11 1.01 -15.38
C SER A 30 -4.59 1.35 -15.42
N LEU A 31 -5.28 1.17 -14.29
CA LEU A 31 -6.71 1.48 -14.20
C LEU A 31 -6.99 2.96 -14.47
N THR A 32 -6.23 3.85 -13.83
CA THR A 32 -6.49 5.29 -13.94
C THR A 32 -6.30 5.82 -15.36
N ARG A 33 -5.49 5.14 -16.20
CA ARG A 33 -5.35 5.54 -17.61
C ARG A 33 -6.66 5.36 -18.39
N LYS A 34 -7.58 4.55 -17.86
CA LYS A 34 -8.89 4.30 -18.51
C LYS A 34 -9.97 5.21 -17.98
N PHE A 35 -9.70 6.02 -16.96
CA PHE A 35 -10.67 6.96 -16.42
C PHE A 35 -10.89 8.11 -17.42
N PRO A 36 -12.08 8.75 -17.40
CA PRO A 36 -12.32 9.89 -18.26
C PRO A 36 -11.31 11.02 -18.02
N ALA A 37 -11.00 11.76 -19.08
CA ALA A 37 -10.06 12.88 -18.99
C ALA A 37 -10.51 13.93 -17.96
N SER A 38 -11.79 14.05 -17.71
CA SER A 38 -12.35 14.97 -16.71
C SER A 38 -11.90 14.65 -15.29
N GLU A 39 -11.43 13.41 -15.05
CA GLU A 39 -10.96 12.99 -13.72
C GLU A 39 -9.44 13.16 -13.52
N LYS A 40 -8.74 13.70 -14.53
CA LYS A 40 -7.28 13.78 -14.52
C LYS A 40 -6.74 14.44 -13.24
N TYR A 41 -7.38 15.51 -12.79
CA TYR A 41 -6.96 16.25 -11.60
C TYR A 41 -7.85 15.96 -10.39
N LYS A 42 -8.67 14.95 -10.46
CA LYS A 42 -9.58 14.55 -9.39
C LYS A 42 -9.33 13.10 -9.02
N LEU A 43 -10.24 12.19 -9.40
CA LEU A 43 -10.15 10.78 -9.01
C LEU A 43 -8.85 10.12 -9.48
N THR A 44 -8.42 10.37 -10.71
CA THR A 44 -7.18 9.83 -11.24
C THR A 44 -6.00 10.23 -10.36
N ASP A 45 -5.86 11.53 -10.08
CA ASP A 45 -4.77 12.05 -9.26
C ASP A 45 -4.84 11.49 -7.85
N GLN A 46 -6.03 11.46 -7.25
CA GLN A 46 -6.22 10.99 -5.87
C GLN A 46 -5.85 9.52 -5.72
N LEU A 47 -6.29 8.67 -6.65
CA LEU A 47 -6.00 7.24 -6.58
C LEU A 47 -4.52 6.96 -6.82
N LEU A 48 -3.90 7.67 -7.76
CA LEU A 48 -2.45 7.55 -8.00
C LEU A 48 -1.66 7.93 -6.76
N ARG A 49 -1.99 9.06 -6.14
CA ARG A 49 -1.30 9.52 -4.93
C ARG A 49 -1.46 8.53 -3.79
N ALA A 50 -2.68 8.06 -3.56
CA ALA A 50 -2.96 7.13 -2.46
C ALA A 50 -2.21 5.82 -2.65
N SER A 51 -2.25 5.24 -3.86
CA SER A 51 -1.60 3.95 -4.12
C SER A 51 -0.06 4.07 -4.03
N ARG A 52 0.50 5.19 -4.47
CA ARG A 52 1.94 5.44 -4.34
C ARG A 52 2.34 5.63 -2.87
N SER A 53 1.47 6.23 -2.07
CA SER A 53 1.72 6.44 -0.65
C SER A 53 1.79 5.12 0.11
N VAL A 54 1.05 4.09 -0.32
CA VAL A 54 1.10 2.77 0.33
C VAL A 54 2.53 2.23 0.33
N THR A 55 3.17 2.17 -0.84
CA THR A 55 4.54 1.66 -0.95
C THR A 55 5.55 2.61 -0.32
N ALA A 56 5.38 3.92 -0.51
CA ALA A 56 6.32 4.91 0.00
C ALA A 56 6.39 4.89 1.52
N CYS A 57 5.25 4.76 2.20
CA CYS A 57 5.24 4.72 3.66
C CYS A 57 5.88 3.45 4.21
N ILE A 58 5.68 2.30 3.56
CA ILE A 58 6.34 1.06 3.97
C ILE A 58 7.86 1.22 3.86
N ALA A 59 8.33 1.76 2.74
CA ALA A 59 9.76 1.97 2.50
C ALA A 59 10.35 2.96 3.50
N GLU A 60 9.66 4.06 3.75
CA GLU A 60 10.13 5.08 4.68
C GLU A 60 10.24 4.51 6.09
N GLY A 61 9.22 3.77 6.55
CA GLY A 61 9.24 3.16 7.88
C GLY A 61 10.40 2.20 8.04
N TYR A 62 10.64 1.38 7.02
CA TYR A 62 11.75 0.43 7.02
C TYR A 62 13.09 1.17 7.17
N GLY A 63 13.24 2.30 6.49
CA GLY A 63 14.49 3.06 6.48
C GLY A 63 14.76 3.83 7.77
N ARG A 64 13.81 3.89 8.69
CA ARG A 64 14.02 4.58 9.97
C ARG A 64 14.80 3.75 10.98
N TYR A 65 14.83 2.43 10.81
CA TYR A 65 15.57 1.50 11.69
C TYR A 65 15.15 1.56 13.17
N HIS A 66 13.94 2.09 13.43
CA HIS A 66 13.34 2.12 14.77
C HIS A 66 11.95 1.51 14.68
N PHE A 67 11.67 0.54 15.55
CA PHE A 67 10.40 -0.19 15.47
C PHE A 67 9.20 0.74 15.63
N GLN A 68 9.25 1.68 16.57
CA GLN A 68 8.13 2.59 16.79
C GLN A 68 7.85 3.46 15.56
N GLU A 69 8.89 4.01 14.95
CA GLU A 69 8.72 4.84 13.74
C GLU A 69 8.23 4.00 12.57
N ASN A 70 8.77 2.78 12.44
CA ASN A 70 8.34 1.87 11.37
C ASN A 70 6.84 1.55 11.52
N ILE A 71 6.37 1.27 12.75
CA ILE A 71 4.96 1.03 13.02
C ILE A 71 4.11 2.24 12.61
N GLN A 72 4.57 3.45 12.94
CA GLN A 72 3.86 4.69 12.59
C GLN A 72 3.68 4.81 11.08
N PHE A 73 4.76 4.59 10.31
CA PHE A 73 4.69 4.66 8.87
C PHE A 73 3.83 3.55 8.27
N CYS A 74 3.85 2.36 8.87
CA CYS A 74 2.97 1.28 8.44
C CYS A 74 1.49 1.64 8.66
N ARG A 75 1.18 2.35 9.75
CA ARG A 75 -0.18 2.84 9.99
C ARG A 75 -0.59 3.89 8.96
N GLN A 76 0.33 4.77 8.56
CA GLN A 76 0.08 5.72 7.48
C GLN A 76 -0.16 5.00 6.16
N SER A 77 0.63 3.97 5.88
CA SER A 77 0.43 3.13 4.69
C SER A 77 -0.95 2.50 4.70
N ARG A 78 -1.38 1.99 5.86
CA ARG A 78 -2.70 1.38 6.00
C ARG A 78 -3.81 2.39 5.73
N GLY A 79 -3.65 3.61 6.22
CA GLY A 79 -4.60 4.69 5.93
C GLY A 79 -4.69 4.99 4.44
N SER A 80 -3.53 5.04 3.76
CA SER A 80 -3.49 5.25 2.31
C SER A 80 -4.16 4.10 1.56
N LEU A 81 -3.99 2.87 2.05
CA LEU A 81 -4.63 1.70 1.46
C LEU A 81 -6.15 1.79 1.58
N MET A 82 -6.65 2.20 2.75
CA MET A 82 -8.08 2.43 2.96
C MET A 82 -8.61 3.52 2.02
N GLU A 83 -7.82 4.57 1.82
CA GLU A 83 -8.16 5.65 0.90
C GLU A 83 -8.29 5.13 -0.54
N CYS A 84 -7.40 4.21 -0.95
CA CYS A 84 -7.52 3.57 -2.26
C CYS A 84 -8.85 2.86 -2.42
N LEU A 85 -9.30 2.14 -1.39
CA LEU A 85 -10.58 1.43 -1.45
C LEU A 85 -11.74 2.43 -1.58
N ASP A 86 -11.67 3.55 -0.87
CA ASP A 86 -12.68 4.61 -1.00
C ASP A 86 -12.73 5.13 -2.43
N HIS A 87 -11.59 5.43 -3.03
CA HIS A 87 -11.53 5.91 -4.41
C HIS A 87 -12.03 4.87 -5.41
N LEU A 88 -11.76 3.59 -5.17
CA LEU A 88 -12.30 2.52 -5.99
C LEU A 88 -13.83 2.45 -5.89
N THR A 89 -14.37 2.73 -4.71
CA THR A 89 -15.82 2.81 -4.52
C THR A 89 -16.42 3.95 -5.35
N VAL A 90 -15.73 5.10 -5.40
CA VAL A 90 -16.12 6.20 -6.26
C VAL A 90 -16.14 5.76 -7.73
N ALA A 91 -15.08 5.05 -8.16
CA ALA A 91 -15.01 4.57 -9.54
C ALA A 91 -16.15 3.62 -9.86
N LEU A 92 -16.54 2.77 -8.91
CA LEU A 92 -17.69 1.88 -9.07
C LEU A 92 -18.99 2.67 -9.19
N ASP A 93 -19.19 3.64 -8.31
CA ASP A 93 -20.41 4.46 -8.29
C ASP A 93 -20.56 5.28 -9.58
N GLU A 94 -19.43 5.77 -10.11
CA GLU A 94 -19.41 6.52 -11.36
C GLU A 94 -19.45 5.62 -12.59
N GLN A 95 -19.47 4.30 -12.39
CA GLN A 95 -19.51 3.30 -13.44
C GLN A 95 -18.26 3.30 -14.34
N TYR A 96 -17.13 3.71 -13.79
CA TYR A 96 -15.85 3.60 -14.50
C TYR A 96 -15.32 2.16 -14.44
N ILE A 97 -15.75 1.39 -13.45
CA ILE A 97 -15.47 -0.04 -13.30
C ILE A 97 -16.77 -0.74 -12.96
N ASP A 98 -16.87 -2.03 -13.31
CA ASP A 98 -18.03 -2.84 -12.95
C ASP A 98 -17.78 -3.56 -11.62
N GLN A 99 -18.81 -4.25 -11.13
CA GLN A 99 -18.74 -4.95 -9.84
C GLN A 99 -17.66 -6.03 -9.83
N THR A 100 -17.50 -6.76 -10.93
CA THR A 100 -16.50 -7.82 -11.05
C THR A 100 -15.09 -7.25 -10.90
N ARG A 101 -14.79 -6.15 -11.59
CA ARG A 101 -13.50 -5.48 -11.49
C ARG A 101 -13.26 -4.93 -10.10
N PHE A 102 -14.29 -4.31 -9.52
CA PHE A 102 -14.19 -3.80 -8.16
C PHE A 102 -13.79 -4.91 -7.19
N GLU A 103 -14.42 -6.08 -7.29
CA GLU A 103 -14.13 -7.21 -6.40
C GLU A 103 -12.70 -7.72 -6.59
N GLU A 104 -12.17 -7.71 -7.82
CA GLU A 104 -10.78 -8.07 -8.07
C GLU A 104 -9.82 -7.13 -7.36
N TYR A 105 -10.07 -5.82 -7.46
CA TYR A 105 -9.24 -4.81 -6.80
C TYR A 105 -9.38 -4.89 -5.29
N GLU A 106 -10.58 -5.12 -4.79
CA GLU A 106 -10.81 -5.29 -3.36
C GLU A 106 -10.08 -6.51 -2.82
N SER A 107 -10.02 -7.59 -3.59
CA SER A 107 -9.27 -8.79 -3.21
C SER A 107 -7.78 -8.49 -3.05
N GLN A 108 -7.20 -7.70 -3.97
CA GLN A 108 -5.81 -7.26 -3.85
C GLN A 108 -5.61 -6.40 -2.60
N TYR A 109 -6.54 -5.48 -2.36
CA TYR A 109 -6.55 -4.63 -1.17
C TYR A 109 -6.53 -5.47 0.10
N GLU A 110 -7.38 -6.49 0.18
CA GLU A 110 -7.47 -7.35 1.36
C GLU A 110 -6.19 -8.13 1.61
N THR A 111 -5.54 -8.60 0.55
CA THR A 111 -4.26 -9.29 0.66
C THR A 111 -3.21 -8.37 1.29
N ILE A 112 -3.13 -7.12 0.81
CA ILE A 112 -2.17 -6.15 1.35
C ILE A 112 -2.49 -5.81 2.79
N LEU A 113 -3.77 -5.59 3.10
CA LEU A 113 -4.20 -5.26 4.45
C LEU A 113 -3.79 -6.35 5.44
N LYS A 114 -4.00 -7.60 5.07
CA LYS A 114 -3.64 -8.74 5.91
C LYS A 114 -2.13 -8.79 6.14
N LEU A 115 -1.34 -8.63 5.07
CA LEU A 115 0.12 -8.63 5.17
C LEU A 115 0.62 -7.45 5.99
N LEU A 116 0.03 -6.28 5.81
CA LEU A 116 0.42 -5.06 6.52
C LEU A 116 0.12 -5.19 8.01
N ASN A 117 -1.06 -5.69 8.35
CA ASN A 117 -1.42 -5.93 9.75
C ASN A 117 -0.49 -6.95 10.39
N GLY A 118 -0.11 -8.00 9.65
CA GLY A 118 0.84 -9.00 10.12
C GLY A 118 2.21 -8.39 10.36
N TYR A 119 2.66 -7.52 9.48
CA TYR A 119 3.95 -6.84 9.61
C TYR A 119 3.95 -5.89 10.81
N ILE A 120 2.87 -5.12 11.00
CA ILE A 120 2.72 -4.25 12.17
C ILE A 120 2.78 -5.08 13.45
N SER A 121 2.10 -6.23 13.47
CA SER A 121 2.11 -7.13 14.62
C SER A 121 3.52 -7.64 14.91
N PHE A 122 4.25 -8.04 13.86
CA PHE A 122 5.64 -8.48 13.98
C PHE A 122 6.52 -7.37 14.59
N LEU A 123 6.41 -6.15 14.08
CA LEU A 123 7.18 -5.01 14.57
C LEU A 123 6.83 -4.67 16.02
N THR A 124 5.56 -4.77 16.37
CA THR A 124 5.10 -4.51 17.74
C THR A 124 5.73 -5.49 18.72
N LYS A 125 5.75 -6.77 18.35
CA LYS A 125 6.39 -7.80 19.19
C LYS A 125 7.89 -7.58 19.32
N ARG A 126 8.55 -7.21 18.22
CA ARG A 126 9.99 -6.92 18.26
C ARG A 126 10.29 -5.71 19.14
N LYS A 127 9.44 -4.68 19.08
CA LYS A 127 9.58 -3.50 19.93
C LYS A 127 9.47 -3.87 21.41
N GLN A 128 8.56 -4.77 21.76
CA GLN A 128 8.35 -5.20 23.14
C GLN A 128 9.50 -6.04 23.69
N GLN A 129 10.32 -6.61 22.80
CA GLN A 129 11.48 -7.43 23.19
C GLN A 129 12.74 -6.60 23.42
N GLN A 130 12.71 -5.32 23.20
CA GLN A 130 13.86 -4.44 23.40
C GLN A 130 14.11 -4.10 24.87
#